data_16adf6aa21ba4371ce6d26d304f5a3a2
#
_entry.id   16adf6aa21ba4371ce6d26d304f5a3a2
#
_cell.length_a   1.000
_cell.length_b   1.000
_cell.length_c   1.000
_cell.angle_alpha   90.00
_cell.angle_beta   90.00
_cell.angle_gamma   90.00
#
_symmetry.space_group_name_H-M   'P 1'
#
loop_
_entity.id
_entity.type
_entity.pdbx_description
1 polymer ?
#
loop_
_entity_poly.entity_id
_entity_poly.type
_entity_poly.pdbx_seq_one_letter_code
_entity_poly.pdbx_strand_id
1 'polypeptide(L)'
;MIRHSIILLSALWASQSQAVNLPAQQLQPYDCDVCDSLSHETLGTNWALTNPTLGHNTLHRQKSKKYTISATLAQLQSGIALHTLAPEAVIRIVPNHPESAAKPEFTLRTEKQGTLSLQDASGLFARDEALNNSAFADNTMALLQLKKELGAGTFILQSPAVAGHENDGYTIHVFDQASSAYLSVATDKARYQYGDTLTATISLGDDAIGYPIDIVNANLVTPDGNIRPLTLKRVKKDVYKAQAHLVSGKGYHGENWYIEAQVDSNIGGKTIKRQAHSAFSYTIPSAAVRSIHQIDKNDPFRFSASVDVATGSRYALQVVLFATDKTGNTIPVETVQKGEWLAPGSHGVTFSFTEERANQFHAPYFVGAIQLTDYGQLKPVFEYNQQIAIHQLEQE
;
A
#
# COMPACT_ATOMS: atom_id res chain seq x y z
N MET A 1 0.25 48.81 72.94
CA MET A 1 1.08 48.94 71.74
C MET A 1 1.35 47.50 71.22
N ILE A 2 0.57 47.03 70.26
CA ILE A 2 0.72 45.69 69.69
C ILE A 2 1.26 45.87 68.27
N ARG A 3 2.50 45.44 68.05
CA ARG A 3 3.16 45.44 66.71
C ARG A 3 2.73 44.17 65.94
N HIS A 4 2.02 44.38 64.85
CA HIS A 4 1.72 43.32 63.87
C HIS A 4 2.90 43.19 62.88
N SER A 5 3.59 42.05 62.91
CA SER A 5 4.59 41.65 61.91
C SER A 5 3.85 40.96 60.77
N ILE A 6 3.84 41.60 59.57
CA ILE A 6 3.33 40.96 58.32
C ILE A 6 4.48 40.14 57.72
N ILE A 7 4.32 38.82 57.71
CA ILE A 7 5.22 37.90 56.98
C ILE A 7 4.71 37.82 55.56
N LEU A 8 5.46 38.40 54.59
CA LEU A 8 5.24 38.19 53.17
C LEU A 8 5.77 36.77 52.79
N LEU A 9 4.87 35.83 52.52
CA LEU A 9 5.19 34.59 51.85
C LEU A 9 5.34 34.87 50.35
N SER A 10 6.57 34.95 49.86
CA SER A 10 6.88 34.88 48.42
C SER A 10 6.70 33.43 47.93
N ALA A 11 5.59 33.17 47.27
CA ALA A 11 5.40 31.93 46.54
C ALA A 11 6.36 31.91 45.33
N LEU A 12 7.44 31.17 45.40
CA LEU A 12 8.23 30.80 44.24
C LEU A 12 7.37 29.88 43.37
N TRP A 13 6.86 30.40 42.30
CA TRP A 13 6.32 29.59 41.21
C TRP A 13 7.53 28.96 40.49
N ALA A 14 7.83 27.70 40.78
CA ALA A 14 8.71 26.93 39.96
C ALA A 14 7.94 26.62 38.67
N SER A 15 8.22 27.37 37.62
CA SER A 15 7.80 27.05 36.25
C SER A 15 8.49 25.75 35.87
N GLN A 16 7.73 24.66 35.85
CA GLN A 16 8.20 23.39 35.31
C GLN A 16 8.23 23.52 33.79
N SER A 17 9.41 23.47 33.19
CA SER A 17 9.59 23.34 31.77
C SER A 17 8.96 22.00 31.35
N GLN A 18 7.88 22.09 30.59
CA GLN A 18 7.21 20.88 30.05
C GLN A 18 7.70 20.66 28.63
N ALA A 19 8.51 19.61 28.44
CA ALA A 19 8.74 19.07 27.11
C ALA A 19 7.38 18.84 26.42
N VAL A 20 7.24 19.23 25.15
CA VAL A 20 6.01 18.95 24.42
C VAL A 20 5.90 17.46 24.17
N ASN A 21 4.95 16.84 24.86
CA ASN A 21 4.68 15.42 24.72
C ASN A 21 3.83 15.18 23.45
N LEU A 22 4.29 14.26 22.61
CA LEU A 22 3.57 13.80 21.44
C LEU A 22 2.53 12.72 21.82
N PRO A 23 1.52 12.46 20.97
CA PRO A 23 0.52 11.44 21.26
C PRO A 23 1.14 10.10 21.58
N ALA A 24 0.73 9.50 22.69
CA ALA A 24 1.23 8.18 23.09
C ALA A 24 0.78 7.12 22.08
N GLN A 25 1.72 6.29 21.62
CA GLN A 25 1.48 5.13 20.76
C GLN A 25 1.88 3.87 21.52
N GLN A 26 1.02 2.84 21.44
CA GLN A 26 1.37 1.54 21.99
C GLN A 26 2.39 0.87 21.07
N LEU A 27 3.58 0.58 21.60
CA LEU A 27 4.63 -0.10 20.86
C LEU A 27 4.41 -1.61 20.87
N GLN A 28 4.79 -2.23 19.76
CA GLN A 28 4.72 -3.68 19.56
C GLN A 28 6.06 -4.18 19.03
N PRO A 29 6.76 -5.09 19.74
CA PRO A 29 7.93 -5.75 19.17
C PRO A 29 7.53 -6.69 18.02
N TYR A 30 8.46 -6.91 17.09
CA TYR A 30 8.28 -7.83 15.96
C TYR A 30 9.56 -8.60 15.66
N ASP A 31 9.42 -9.75 14.99
CA ASP A 31 10.55 -10.52 14.50
C ASP A 31 11.11 -9.88 13.23
N CYS A 32 12.39 -9.53 13.25
CA CYS A 32 13.08 -8.83 12.19
C CYS A 32 14.28 -9.64 11.67
N ASP A 33 14.14 -10.21 10.50
CA ASP A 33 15.19 -11.04 9.89
C ASP A 33 16.39 -10.24 9.39
N VAL A 34 16.23 -8.94 9.13
CA VAL A 34 17.26 -8.08 8.51
C VAL A 34 17.86 -7.05 9.46
N CYS A 35 17.28 -6.81 10.64
CA CYS A 35 17.66 -5.69 11.51
C CYS A 35 19.13 -5.72 11.92
N ASP A 36 19.66 -6.87 12.27
CA ASP A 36 21.06 -7.03 12.72
C ASP A 36 22.08 -6.77 11.60
N SER A 37 21.64 -6.86 10.33
CA SER A 37 22.49 -6.58 9.17
C SER A 37 22.48 -5.12 8.73
N LEU A 38 21.60 -4.28 9.32
CA LEU A 38 21.51 -2.88 8.99
C LEU A 38 22.71 -2.10 9.55
N SER A 39 23.17 -1.07 8.83
CA SER A 39 24.29 -0.21 9.24
C SER A 39 24.03 0.44 10.60
N HIS A 40 25.04 0.39 11.48
CA HIS A 40 25.07 1.07 12.80
C HIS A 40 25.64 2.49 12.69
N GLU A 41 26.06 2.95 11.53
CA GLU A 41 26.59 4.30 11.37
C GLU A 41 25.49 5.35 11.55
N THR A 42 25.79 6.38 12.35
CA THR A 42 24.94 7.54 12.48
C THR A 42 25.10 8.43 11.26
N LEU A 43 23.99 8.69 10.54
CA LEU A 43 23.97 9.55 9.38
C LEU A 43 22.98 10.68 9.58
N GLY A 44 23.32 11.88 9.11
CA GLY A 44 22.44 13.04 9.15
C GLY A 44 22.58 13.87 7.89
N THR A 45 21.46 14.41 7.42
CA THR A 45 21.43 15.29 6.24
C THR A 45 20.28 16.29 6.38
N ASN A 46 20.52 17.48 5.81
CA ASN A 46 19.54 18.56 5.75
C ASN A 46 19.38 19.00 4.31
N TRP A 47 18.17 19.35 3.89
CA TRP A 47 17.93 19.93 2.58
C TRP A 47 16.78 20.96 2.59
N ALA A 48 16.93 21.98 1.73
CA ALA A 48 15.93 23.00 1.54
C ALA A 48 14.68 22.47 0.87
N LEU A 49 13.51 22.95 1.30
CA LEU A 49 12.25 22.69 0.62
C LEU A 49 11.89 23.90 -0.26
N THR A 50 11.90 23.71 -1.59
CA THR A 50 11.76 24.80 -2.57
C THR A 50 10.36 24.93 -3.17
N ASN A 51 9.47 23.94 -2.95
CA ASN A 51 8.10 23.99 -3.49
C ASN A 51 7.17 23.06 -2.67
N PRO A 52 6.56 23.55 -1.60
CA PRO A 52 5.94 22.72 -0.60
C PRO A 52 4.47 22.39 -0.91
N THR A 53 4.20 21.50 -1.84
CA THR A 53 2.91 20.82 -1.88
C THR A 53 3.04 19.51 -1.09
N LEU A 54 2.63 19.52 0.16
CA LEU A 54 2.41 18.29 0.92
C LEU A 54 1.26 17.54 0.25
N GLY A 55 1.53 16.31 -0.21
CA GLY A 55 0.55 15.51 -0.93
C GLY A 55 -0.68 15.20 -0.06
N HIS A 56 -1.87 15.34 -0.65
CA HIS A 56 -3.11 14.93 0.02
C HIS A 56 -3.28 13.41 -0.10
N ASN A 57 -3.70 12.78 0.99
CA ASN A 57 -4.11 11.38 0.98
C ASN A 57 -5.35 11.20 0.09
N THR A 58 -5.18 10.61 -1.08
CA THR A 58 -6.29 10.18 -1.93
C THR A 58 -6.77 8.80 -1.50
N LEU A 59 -8.10 8.58 -1.57
CA LEU A 59 -8.69 7.28 -1.28
C LEU A 59 -8.04 6.21 -2.17
N HIS A 60 -7.48 5.15 -1.57
CA HIS A 60 -6.84 4.08 -2.32
C HIS A 60 -7.90 3.17 -2.94
N ARG A 61 -8.12 3.30 -4.24
CA ARG A 61 -9.11 2.54 -5.01
C ARG A 61 -8.48 1.95 -6.26
N GLN A 62 -8.64 0.65 -6.44
CA GLN A 62 -8.25 -0.05 -7.65
C GLN A 62 -9.48 -0.45 -8.44
N LYS A 63 -9.47 -0.16 -9.74
CA LYS A 63 -10.47 -0.59 -10.72
C LYS A 63 -9.85 -1.68 -11.61
N SER A 64 -10.58 -2.75 -11.86
CA SER A 64 -10.10 -3.86 -12.68
C SER A 64 -11.18 -4.36 -13.63
N LYS A 65 -10.77 -4.60 -14.87
CA LYS A 65 -11.58 -5.19 -15.94
C LYS A 65 -11.07 -6.58 -16.33
N LYS A 66 -10.25 -7.20 -15.48
CA LYS A 66 -9.65 -8.52 -15.70
C LYS A 66 -10.25 -9.57 -14.77
N TYR A 67 -10.07 -10.82 -15.15
CA TYR A 67 -10.25 -11.98 -14.27
C TYR A 67 -9.30 -13.11 -14.68
N THR A 68 -9.18 -14.10 -13.81
CA THR A 68 -8.30 -15.25 -13.97
C THR A 68 -9.10 -16.52 -13.79
N ILE A 69 -8.80 -17.55 -14.57
CA ILE A 69 -9.31 -18.91 -14.43
C ILE A 69 -8.12 -19.84 -14.29
N SER A 70 -8.13 -20.71 -13.28
CA SER A 70 -7.21 -21.84 -13.20
C SER A 70 -7.90 -23.09 -13.71
N ALA A 71 -7.24 -23.84 -14.59
CA ALA A 71 -7.78 -25.06 -15.18
C ALA A 71 -6.68 -26.10 -15.37
N THR A 72 -7.03 -27.36 -15.23
CA THR A 72 -6.16 -28.48 -15.66
C THR A 72 -6.29 -28.73 -17.15
N LEU A 73 -5.33 -29.44 -17.74
CA LEU A 73 -5.42 -29.84 -19.15
C LEU A 73 -6.68 -30.70 -19.43
N ALA A 74 -7.06 -31.59 -18.52
CA ALA A 74 -8.31 -32.37 -18.61
C ALA A 74 -9.56 -31.45 -18.66
N GLN A 75 -9.59 -30.38 -17.88
CA GLN A 75 -10.68 -29.40 -17.95
C GLN A 75 -10.67 -28.61 -19.27
N LEU A 76 -9.49 -28.26 -19.77
CA LEU A 76 -9.34 -27.61 -21.08
C LEU A 76 -9.75 -28.49 -22.25
N GLN A 77 -9.57 -29.83 -22.15
CA GLN A 77 -10.10 -30.78 -23.14
C GLN A 77 -11.63 -30.74 -23.18
N SER A 78 -12.29 -30.61 -22.05
CA SER A 78 -13.75 -30.45 -21.96
C SER A 78 -14.23 -29.07 -22.41
N GLY A 79 -13.36 -28.08 -22.40
CA GLY A 79 -13.63 -26.70 -22.77
C GLY A 79 -13.94 -25.80 -21.58
N ILE A 80 -13.25 -24.64 -21.52
CA ILE A 80 -13.40 -23.62 -20.49
C ILE A 80 -14.04 -22.38 -21.10
N ALA A 81 -15.15 -21.92 -20.48
CA ALA A 81 -15.86 -20.72 -20.92
C ALA A 81 -15.12 -19.45 -20.50
N LEU A 82 -14.78 -18.62 -21.47
CA LEU A 82 -14.27 -17.26 -21.30
C LEU A 82 -15.37 -16.28 -21.66
N HIS A 83 -15.59 -15.26 -20.81
CA HIS A 83 -16.66 -14.29 -20.97
C HIS A 83 -16.08 -12.88 -21.14
N THR A 84 -16.51 -12.18 -22.21
CA THR A 84 -16.14 -10.77 -22.46
C THR A 84 -17.38 -9.93 -22.66
N LEU A 85 -17.33 -8.66 -22.28
CA LEU A 85 -18.40 -7.69 -22.48
C LEU A 85 -18.10 -6.72 -23.63
N ALA A 86 -16.86 -6.70 -24.09
CA ALA A 86 -16.41 -5.89 -25.20
C ALA A 86 -15.57 -6.70 -26.19
N PRO A 87 -15.45 -6.27 -27.45
CA PRO A 87 -14.54 -6.88 -28.40
C PRO A 87 -13.06 -6.63 -28.01
N GLU A 88 -12.16 -7.34 -28.70
CA GLU A 88 -10.70 -7.13 -28.58
C GLU A 88 -10.13 -7.44 -27.17
N ALA A 89 -10.78 -8.32 -26.43
CA ALA A 89 -10.23 -8.78 -25.16
C ALA A 89 -8.87 -9.48 -25.36
N VAL A 90 -7.95 -9.28 -24.40
CA VAL A 90 -6.64 -9.92 -24.40
C VAL A 90 -6.69 -11.16 -23.50
N ILE A 91 -6.19 -12.28 -24.01
CA ILE A 91 -6.11 -13.55 -23.30
C ILE A 91 -4.63 -13.92 -23.20
N ARG A 92 -4.20 -14.25 -21.97
CA ARG A 92 -2.86 -14.77 -21.68
C ARG A 92 -2.98 -16.15 -21.03
N ILE A 93 -2.27 -17.14 -21.56
CA ILE A 93 -2.23 -18.50 -21.04
C ILE A 93 -0.85 -18.76 -20.46
N VAL A 94 -0.80 -19.17 -19.19
CA VAL A 94 0.43 -19.41 -18.45
C VAL A 94 0.37 -20.81 -17.83
N PRO A 95 1.31 -21.72 -18.10
CA PRO A 95 1.41 -22.97 -17.39
C PRO A 95 1.90 -22.74 -15.95
N ASN A 96 1.35 -23.48 -14.99
CA ASN A 96 1.76 -23.34 -13.59
C ASN A 96 3.19 -23.86 -13.34
N HIS A 97 3.65 -24.84 -14.16
CA HIS A 97 4.99 -25.41 -14.15
C HIS A 97 5.58 -25.35 -15.57
N PRO A 98 6.18 -24.22 -15.97
CA PRO A 98 6.58 -23.99 -17.37
C PRO A 98 7.55 -25.01 -17.94
N GLU A 99 8.45 -25.54 -17.08
CA GLU A 99 9.51 -26.48 -17.49
C GLU A 99 8.97 -27.87 -17.84
N SER A 100 7.84 -28.28 -17.25
CA SER A 100 7.31 -29.62 -17.37
C SER A 100 5.92 -29.70 -18.00
N ALA A 101 5.18 -28.60 -18.10
CA ALA A 101 3.83 -28.60 -18.62
C ALA A 101 3.79 -28.87 -20.13
N ALA A 102 2.76 -29.60 -20.56
CA ALA A 102 2.46 -29.76 -21.97
C ALA A 102 2.22 -28.43 -22.68
N LYS A 103 2.60 -28.35 -23.95
CA LYS A 103 2.38 -27.18 -24.82
C LYS A 103 1.42 -27.52 -25.97
N PRO A 104 0.12 -27.78 -25.67
CA PRO A 104 -0.84 -28.17 -26.68
C PRO A 104 -1.19 -27.01 -27.61
N GLU A 105 -1.71 -27.36 -28.79
CA GLU A 105 -2.35 -26.39 -29.70
C GLU A 105 -3.75 -26.08 -29.20
N PHE A 106 -3.91 -24.93 -28.53
CA PHE A 106 -5.21 -24.47 -28.07
C PHE A 106 -6.08 -24.00 -29.26
N THR A 107 -7.38 -24.19 -29.12
CA THR A 107 -8.41 -23.70 -30.03
C THR A 107 -9.43 -22.86 -29.26
N LEU A 108 -10.09 -21.94 -29.96
CA LEU A 108 -11.15 -21.12 -29.45
C LEU A 108 -12.43 -21.34 -30.24
N ARG A 109 -13.46 -21.93 -29.59
CA ARG A 109 -14.77 -22.09 -30.20
C ARG A 109 -15.62 -20.84 -29.92
N THR A 110 -16.19 -20.28 -30.98
CA THR A 110 -17.06 -19.13 -30.97
C THR A 110 -18.46 -19.48 -31.42
N GLU A 111 -19.47 -18.74 -31.03
CA GLU A 111 -20.85 -18.95 -31.45
C GLU A 111 -21.04 -18.68 -32.97
N LYS A 112 -20.28 -17.71 -33.51
CA LYS A 112 -20.47 -17.21 -34.87
C LYS A 112 -19.64 -17.89 -35.92
N GLN A 113 -18.40 -18.32 -35.59
CA GLN A 113 -17.42 -18.79 -36.57
C GLN A 113 -16.95 -20.25 -36.32
N GLY A 114 -17.54 -20.95 -35.32
CA GLY A 114 -17.13 -22.31 -34.96
C GLY A 114 -15.79 -22.33 -34.24
N THR A 115 -14.99 -23.36 -34.47
CA THR A 115 -13.69 -23.55 -33.82
C THR A 115 -12.57 -22.96 -34.67
N LEU A 116 -11.78 -22.08 -34.09
CA LEU A 116 -10.63 -21.40 -34.69
C LEU A 116 -9.34 -21.80 -33.97
N SER A 117 -8.20 -21.77 -34.65
CA SER A 117 -6.91 -21.73 -33.96
C SER A 117 -6.77 -20.42 -33.17
N LEU A 118 -5.89 -20.36 -32.16
CA LEU A 118 -5.66 -19.09 -31.46
C LEU A 118 -5.15 -18.00 -32.42
N GLN A 119 -4.34 -18.38 -33.40
CA GLN A 119 -3.82 -17.46 -34.42
C GLN A 119 -4.94 -16.89 -35.30
N ASP A 120 -5.87 -17.75 -35.79
CA ASP A 120 -6.99 -17.31 -36.61
C ASP A 120 -8.00 -16.46 -35.85
N ALA A 121 -8.14 -16.71 -34.53
CA ALA A 121 -9.00 -15.91 -33.64
C ALA A 121 -8.40 -14.53 -33.28
N SER A 122 -7.12 -14.28 -33.62
CA SER A 122 -6.36 -13.14 -33.09
C SER A 122 -6.09 -12.07 -34.13
N GLY A 123 -6.20 -10.80 -33.72
CA GLY A 123 -5.61 -9.66 -34.40
C GLY A 123 -4.12 -9.50 -34.08
N LEU A 124 -3.73 -9.81 -32.84
CA LEU A 124 -2.34 -9.90 -32.38
C LEU A 124 -2.16 -11.25 -31.68
N PHE A 125 -1.09 -11.96 -32.03
CA PHE A 125 -0.76 -13.27 -31.45
C PHE A 125 0.74 -13.40 -31.20
N ALA A 126 1.12 -13.90 -30.05
CA ALA A 126 2.49 -14.22 -29.71
C ALA A 126 2.55 -15.52 -28.90
N ARG A 127 3.60 -16.30 -29.11
CA ARG A 127 3.95 -17.53 -28.34
C ARG A 127 5.34 -17.38 -27.74
N ASP A 128 5.71 -18.36 -26.89
CA ASP A 128 6.95 -18.45 -26.11
C ASP A 128 8.17 -17.75 -26.75
N GLU A 129 8.52 -18.15 -27.98
CA GLU A 129 9.73 -17.65 -28.66
C GLU A 129 9.68 -16.15 -28.98
N ALA A 130 8.51 -15.65 -29.35
CA ALA A 130 8.32 -14.22 -29.65
C ALA A 130 8.23 -13.35 -28.41
N LEU A 131 8.01 -13.96 -27.23
CA LEU A 131 7.85 -13.26 -25.95
C LEU A 131 9.14 -13.18 -25.13
N ASN A 132 10.19 -13.95 -25.47
CA ASN A 132 11.42 -14.11 -24.70
C ASN A 132 12.20 -12.81 -24.37
N ASN A 133 11.92 -11.70 -25.04
CA ASN A 133 12.54 -10.39 -24.78
C ASN A 133 11.49 -9.30 -24.44
N SER A 134 10.28 -9.68 -24.07
CA SER A 134 9.20 -8.74 -23.74
C SER A 134 8.94 -8.68 -22.22
N ALA A 135 8.22 -7.68 -21.75
CA ALA A 135 7.73 -7.60 -20.37
C ALA A 135 6.76 -8.74 -20.00
N PHE A 136 6.38 -9.60 -20.95
CA PHE A 136 5.53 -10.77 -20.77
C PHE A 136 6.29 -12.10 -20.91
N ALA A 137 7.63 -12.05 -20.96
CA ALA A 137 8.48 -13.21 -21.13
C ALA A 137 8.31 -14.28 -20.03
N ASP A 138 7.88 -13.85 -18.82
CA ASP A 138 7.78 -14.75 -17.67
C ASP A 138 6.70 -15.81 -17.90
N ASN A 139 7.15 -16.97 -18.39
CA ASN A 139 6.36 -18.21 -18.46
C ASN A 139 5.07 -18.14 -19.29
N THR A 140 4.90 -17.12 -20.15
CA THR A 140 3.71 -17.01 -21.00
C THR A 140 3.77 -17.98 -22.17
N MET A 141 2.87 -18.95 -22.22
CA MET A 141 2.76 -19.90 -23.33
C MET A 141 2.10 -19.27 -24.57
N ALA A 142 1.04 -18.48 -24.37
CA ALA A 142 0.35 -17.78 -25.45
C ALA A 142 -0.23 -16.46 -24.95
N LEU A 143 -0.12 -15.44 -25.78
CA LEU A 143 -0.74 -14.13 -25.60
C LEU A 143 -1.46 -13.73 -26.89
N LEU A 144 -2.74 -13.42 -26.80
CA LEU A 144 -3.54 -13.04 -27.97
C LEU A 144 -4.51 -11.92 -27.64
N GLN A 145 -4.75 -11.03 -28.62
CA GLN A 145 -5.85 -10.11 -28.64
C GLN A 145 -6.91 -10.61 -29.63
N LEU A 146 -8.12 -10.84 -29.17
CA LEU A 146 -9.21 -11.30 -30.04
C LEU A 146 -9.47 -10.31 -31.18
N LYS A 147 -9.78 -10.84 -32.38
CA LYS A 147 -10.22 -10.03 -33.50
C LYS A 147 -11.50 -9.26 -33.16
N LYS A 148 -11.60 -8.02 -33.61
CA LYS A 148 -12.77 -7.16 -33.36
C LYS A 148 -14.06 -7.76 -33.91
N GLU A 149 -13.99 -8.48 -35.02
CA GLU A 149 -15.11 -9.12 -35.72
C GLU A 149 -15.74 -10.25 -34.92
N LEU A 150 -15.01 -10.89 -34.01
CA LEU A 150 -15.54 -11.90 -33.10
C LEU A 150 -16.53 -11.26 -32.09
N GLY A 151 -16.38 -9.97 -31.83
CA GLY A 151 -17.24 -9.23 -30.89
C GLY A 151 -17.00 -9.60 -29.43
N ALA A 152 -18.04 -9.35 -28.63
CA ALA A 152 -18.11 -9.75 -27.22
C ALA A 152 -18.99 -10.99 -27.07
N GLY A 153 -18.81 -11.75 -25.99
CA GLY A 153 -19.64 -12.93 -25.69
C GLY A 153 -18.91 -14.02 -24.95
N THR A 154 -19.38 -15.24 -25.14
CA THR A 154 -18.76 -16.44 -24.56
C THR A 154 -17.92 -17.16 -25.62
N PHE A 155 -16.68 -17.41 -25.24
CA PHE A 155 -15.73 -18.18 -26.04
C PHE A 155 -15.34 -19.43 -25.25
N ILE A 156 -15.22 -20.58 -25.92
CA ILE A 156 -14.77 -21.83 -25.26
C ILE A 156 -13.34 -22.09 -25.66
N LEU A 157 -12.42 -21.98 -24.68
CA LEU A 157 -11.03 -22.36 -24.84
C LEU A 157 -10.90 -23.86 -24.67
N GLN A 158 -10.32 -24.53 -25.65
CA GLN A 158 -10.13 -26.01 -25.68
C GLN A 158 -8.69 -26.35 -26.03
N SER A 159 -8.26 -27.54 -25.61
CA SER A 159 -7.01 -28.18 -26.04
C SER A 159 -7.23 -29.62 -26.45
N PRO A 160 -6.38 -30.20 -27.31
CA PRO A 160 -6.36 -31.66 -27.52
C PRO A 160 -5.85 -32.36 -26.26
N ALA A 161 -6.13 -33.64 -26.17
CA ALA A 161 -5.56 -34.53 -25.15
C ALA A 161 -4.04 -34.67 -25.35
N VAL A 162 -3.30 -34.64 -24.25
CA VAL A 162 -1.87 -34.99 -24.21
C VAL A 162 -1.69 -36.04 -23.12
N ALA A 163 -1.38 -37.24 -23.50
CA ALA A 163 -1.29 -38.37 -22.57
C ALA A 163 -0.20 -38.15 -21.51
N GLY A 164 -0.53 -38.37 -20.24
CA GLY A 164 0.36 -38.18 -19.09
C GLY A 164 0.43 -36.77 -18.58
N HIS A 165 -0.31 -35.82 -19.17
CA HIS A 165 -0.33 -34.41 -18.80
C HIS A 165 -1.71 -33.87 -18.36
N GLU A 166 -2.65 -34.77 -18.08
CA GLU A 166 -4.06 -34.41 -17.76
C GLU A 166 -4.19 -33.47 -16.56
N ASN A 167 -3.25 -33.55 -15.61
CA ASN A 167 -3.21 -32.76 -14.39
C ASN A 167 -2.38 -31.48 -14.49
N ASP A 168 -1.74 -31.23 -15.64
CA ASP A 168 -0.99 -29.98 -15.84
C ASP A 168 -1.92 -28.80 -15.67
N GLY A 169 -1.52 -27.89 -14.80
CA GLY A 169 -2.28 -26.70 -14.47
C GLY A 169 -1.93 -25.52 -15.37
N TYR A 170 -2.94 -24.77 -15.75
CA TYR A 170 -2.80 -23.52 -16.53
C TYR A 170 -3.59 -22.41 -15.88
N THR A 171 -3.02 -21.21 -15.90
CA THR A 171 -3.68 -19.99 -15.49
C THR A 171 -4.01 -19.15 -16.72
N ILE A 172 -5.30 -18.91 -16.94
CA ILE A 172 -5.82 -18.12 -18.06
C ILE A 172 -6.22 -16.76 -17.55
N HIS A 173 -5.54 -15.70 -17.98
CA HIS A 173 -5.88 -14.31 -17.69
C HIS A 173 -6.70 -13.75 -18.85
N VAL A 174 -7.84 -13.14 -18.53
CA VAL A 174 -8.69 -12.44 -19.51
C VAL A 174 -8.74 -10.96 -19.14
N PHE A 175 -8.32 -10.09 -20.04
CA PHE A 175 -8.29 -8.64 -19.91
C PHE A 175 -9.33 -8.05 -20.87
N ASP A 176 -10.48 -7.68 -20.33
CA ASP A 176 -11.64 -7.14 -21.07
C ASP A 176 -11.60 -5.59 -21.04
N GLN A 177 -10.48 -5.01 -21.53
CA GLN A 177 -10.14 -3.59 -21.32
C GLN A 177 -11.17 -2.63 -21.89
N ALA A 178 -11.77 -2.93 -23.03
CA ALA A 178 -12.79 -2.11 -23.68
C ALA A 178 -14.17 -2.18 -22.99
N SER A 179 -14.36 -3.10 -22.04
CA SER A 179 -15.59 -3.20 -21.25
C SER A 179 -15.82 -1.93 -20.42
N SER A 180 -17.06 -1.49 -20.29
CA SER A 180 -17.45 -0.44 -19.31
C SER A 180 -17.45 -0.97 -17.89
N ALA A 181 -17.81 -2.25 -17.67
CA ALA A 181 -17.93 -2.85 -16.37
C ALA A 181 -16.57 -3.15 -15.72
N TYR A 182 -16.37 -2.68 -14.50
CA TYR A 182 -15.19 -2.94 -13.68
C TYR A 182 -15.55 -3.34 -12.26
N LEU A 183 -14.68 -4.13 -11.65
CA LEU A 183 -14.66 -4.36 -10.21
C LEU A 183 -13.80 -3.29 -9.55
N SER A 184 -14.32 -2.65 -8.51
CA SER A 184 -13.59 -1.70 -7.68
C SER A 184 -13.37 -2.30 -6.29
N VAL A 185 -12.13 -2.29 -5.83
CA VAL A 185 -11.74 -2.62 -4.46
C VAL A 185 -11.08 -1.38 -3.85
N ALA A 186 -11.61 -0.91 -2.74
CA ALA A 186 -11.09 0.23 -2.01
C ALA A 186 -10.93 -0.11 -0.54
N THR A 187 -9.82 0.32 0.07
CA THR A 187 -9.62 0.31 1.51
C THR A 187 -9.90 1.69 2.09
N ASP A 188 -10.37 1.76 3.35
CA ASP A 188 -10.66 3.03 4.04
C ASP A 188 -9.41 3.85 4.35
N LYS A 189 -8.22 3.18 4.40
CA LYS A 189 -6.91 3.82 4.53
C LYS A 189 -5.93 3.18 3.55
N ALA A 190 -4.86 3.89 3.19
CA ALA A 190 -3.72 3.35 2.43
C ALA A 190 -2.68 2.67 3.34
N ARG A 191 -2.65 3.04 4.62
CA ARG A 191 -1.71 2.55 5.64
C ARG A 191 -2.44 2.15 6.90
N TYR A 192 -2.05 1.01 7.45
CA TYR A 192 -2.56 0.44 8.69
C TYR A 192 -1.42 0.05 9.60
N GLN A 193 -1.70 0.05 10.90
CA GLN A 193 -0.78 -0.43 11.92
C GLN A 193 -1.33 -1.68 12.63
N TYR A 194 -0.46 -2.37 13.35
CA TYR A 194 -0.86 -3.44 14.26
C TYR A 194 -1.99 -2.97 15.19
N GLY A 195 -3.04 -3.77 15.30
CA GLY A 195 -4.24 -3.44 16.07
C GLY A 195 -5.31 -2.67 15.29
N ASP A 196 -5.02 -2.15 14.10
CA ASP A 196 -6.02 -1.49 13.26
C ASP A 196 -7.08 -2.47 12.73
N THR A 197 -8.28 -1.95 12.51
CA THR A 197 -9.32 -2.66 11.75
C THR A 197 -9.39 -2.07 10.34
N LEU A 198 -9.03 -2.88 9.36
CA LEU A 198 -9.19 -2.55 7.94
C LEU A 198 -10.65 -2.72 7.54
N THR A 199 -11.18 -1.76 6.78
CA THR A 199 -12.47 -1.90 6.09
C THR A 199 -12.25 -1.82 4.57
N ALA A 200 -12.58 -2.91 3.87
CA ALA A 200 -12.57 -2.96 2.41
C ALA A 200 -13.98 -2.80 1.85
N THR A 201 -14.12 -2.04 0.76
CA THR A 201 -15.34 -1.90 -0.02
C THR A 201 -15.13 -2.50 -1.40
N ILE A 202 -16.02 -3.43 -1.78
CA ILE A 202 -15.99 -4.15 -3.06
C ILE A 202 -17.25 -3.77 -3.82
N SER A 203 -17.12 -3.26 -5.04
CA SER A 203 -18.26 -2.84 -5.86
C SER A 203 -18.08 -3.20 -7.33
N LEU A 204 -19.14 -3.67 -7.98
CA LEU A 204 -19.21 -3.95 -9.41
C LEU A 204 -20.10 -2.92 -10.10
N GLY A 205 -19.65 -2.36 -11.22
CA GLY A 205 -20.43 -1.38 -11.97
C GLY A 205 -19.62 -0.76 -13.11
N ASP A 206 -20.17 0.29 -13.66
CA ASP A 206 -19.47 1.21 -14.56
C ASP A 206 -19.46 2.63 -13.93
N ASP A 207 -19.12 3.66 -14.71
CA ASP A 207 -19.08 5.03 -14.18
C ASP A 207 -20.49 5.64 -13.95
N ALA A 208 -21.56 4.99 -14.42
CA ALA A 208 -22.94 5.46 -14.31
C ALA A 208 -23.79 4.64 -13.31
N ILE A 209 -23.66 3.31 -13.35
CA ILE A 209 -24.55 2.41 -12.58
C ILE A 209 -23.79 1.27 -11.91
N GLY A 210 -24.33 0.79 -10.79
CA GLY A 210 -23.88 -0.43 -10.10
C GLY A 210 -24.58 -1.68 -10.64
N TYR A 211 -23.82 -2.75 -10.83
CA TYR A 211 -24.31 -4.04 -11.30
C TYR A 211 -24.48 -5.02 -10.13
N PRO A 212 -25.59 -5.80 -10.07
CA PRO A 212 -25.78 -6.80 -9.03
C PRO A 212 -24.60 -7.78 -9.01
N ILE A 213 -24.19 -8.18 -7.82
CA ILE A 213 -23.18 -9.23 -7.62
C ILE A 213 -23.90 -10.49 -7.17
N ASP A 214 -23.74 -11.59 -7.90
CA ASP A 214 -24.35 -12.89 -7.59
C ASP A 214 -23.43 -13.70 -6.68
N ILE A 215 -22.12 -13.76 -7.00
CA ILE A 215 -21.10 -14.44 -6.21
C ILE A 215 -19.99 -13.44 -5.92
N VAL A 216 -19.51 -13.40 -4.67
CA VAL A 216 -18.36 -12.61 -4.27
C VAL A 216 -17.51 -13.40 -3.29
N ASN A 217 -16.20 -13.40 -3.56
CA ASN A 217 -15.17 -13.88 -2.65
C ASN A 217 -14.15 -12.77 -2.42
N ALA A 218 -13.65 -12.65 -1.20
CA ALA A 218 -12.56 -11.75 -0.91
C ALA A 218 -11.61 -12.35 0.12
N ASN A 219 -10.33 -12.05 -0.04
CA ASN A 219 -9.25 -12.54 0.80
C ASN A 219 -8.35 -11.40 1.24
N LEU A 220 -7.80 -11.53 2.43
CA LEU A 220 -6.61 -10.82 2.87
C LEU A 220 -5.40 -11.68 2.52
N VAL A 221 -4.44 -11.10 1.78
CA VAL A 221 -3.21 -11.78 1.34
C VAL A 221 -2.01 -11.06 1.94
N THR A 222 -1.18 -11.82 2.66
CA THR A 222 0.07 -11.32 3.24
C THR A 222 1.23 -11.44 2.25
N PRO A 223 2.35 -10.72 2.44
CA PRO A 223 3.50 -10.78 1.53
C PRO A 223 4.10 -12.18 1.36
N ASP A 224 4.04 -13.02 2.38
CA ASP A 224 4.49 -14.43 2.31
C ASP A 224 3.49 -15.37 1.63
N GLY A 225 2.43 -14.82 1.00
CA GLY A 225 1.45 -15.59 0.24
C GLY A 225 0.37 -16.27 1.09
N ASN A 226 0.31 -16.04 2.41
CA ASN A 226 -0.78 -16.56 3.22
C ASN A 226 -2.10 -15.88 2.84
N ILE A 227 -3.13 -16.70 2.63
CA ILE A 227 -4.46 -16.27 2.19
C ILE A 227 -5.46 -16.51 3.33
N ARG A 228 -6.14 -15.44 3.75
CA ARG A 228 -7.21 -15.49 4.76
C ARG A 228 -8.53 -15.00 4.16
N PRO A 229 -9.55 -15.86 4.05
CA PRO A 229 -10.87 -15.45 3.60
C PRO A 229 -11.47 -14.37 4.50
N LEU A 230 -12.17 -13.41 3.90
CA LEU A 230 -12.83 -12.32 4.59
C LEU A 230 -14.33 -12.57 4.67
N THR A 231 -14.91 -12.25 5.83
CA THR A 231 -16.38 -12.23 5.98
C THR A 231 -16.95 -10.99 5.32
N LEU A 232 -17.85 -11.22 4.36
CA LEU A 232 -18.47 -10.19 3.54
C LEU A 232 -19.88 -9.86 4.03
N LYS A 233 -20.18 -8.55 4.16
CA LYS A 233 -21.52 -8.04 4.42
C LYS A 233 -22.02 -7.28 3.21
N ARG A 234 -23.16 -7.71 2.66
CA ARG A 234 -23.85 -6.98 1.59
C ARG A 234 -24.42 -5.66 2.10
N VAL A 235 -24.04 -4.54 1.44
CA VAL A 235 -24.53 -3.19 1.77
C VAL A 235 -25.61 -2.76 0.78
N LYS A 236 -25.38 -3.03 -0.50
CA LYS A 236 -26.31 -2.82 -1.63
C LYS A 236 -26.19 -4.01 -2.58
N LYS A 237 -27.06 -4.06 -3.62
CA LYS A 237 -27.01 -5.13 -4.63
C LYS A 237 -25.66 -5.24 -5.34
N ASP A 238 -24.95 -4.13 -5.47
CA ASP A 238 -23.70 -3.93 -6.17
C ASP A 238 -22.50 -3.67 -5.25
N VAL A 239 -22.69 -3.66 -3.90
CA VAL A 239 -21.66 -3.26 -2.94
C VAL A 239 -21.60 -4.21 -1.75
N TYR A 240 -20.41 -4.70 -1.46
CA TYR A 240 -20.08 -5.47 -0.27
C TYR A 240 -18.99 -4.75 0.56
N LYS A 241 -19.00 -4.98 1.86
CA LYS A 241 -17.94 -4.58 2.78
C LYS A 241 -17.35 -5.80 3.48
N ALA A 242 -16.05 -5.75 3.72
CA ALA A 242 -15.34 -6.70 4.55
C ALA A 242 -14.55 -5.96 5.62
N GLN A 243 -14.35 -6.59 6.77
CA GLN A 243 -13.48 -6.08 7.83
C GLN A 243 -12.45 -7.13 8.22
N ALA A 244 -11.25 -6.67 8.54
CA ALA A 244 -10.18 -7.51 9.07
C ALA A 244 -9.46 -6.78 10.20
N HIS A 245 -9.32 -7.45 11.35
CA HIS A 245 -8.46 -6.98 12.43
C HIS A 245 -7.02 -7.43 12.14
N LEU A 246 -6.09 -6.48 12.13
CA LEU A 246 -4.71 -6.69 11.71
C LEU A 246 -3.80 -6.83 12.93
N VAL A 247 -3.42 -8.05 13.25
CA VAL A 247 -2.62 -8.39 14.45
C VAL A 247 -1.42 -9.30 14.14
N SER A 248 -0.89 -9.26 12.92
CA SER A 248 0.32 -10.00 12.61
C SER A 248 1.53 -9.36 13.27
N GLY A 249 2.28 -10.13 14.04
CA GLY A 249 3.57 -9.74 14.63
C GLY A 249 4.77 -9.92 13.69
N LYS A 250 4.55 -10.35 12.43
CA LYS A 250 5.61 -10.51 11.45
C LYS A 250 5.80 -9.23 10.64
N GLY A 251 6.99 -8.67 10.72
CA GLY A 251 7.42 -7.55 9.89
C GLY A 251 7.84 -8.03 8.51
N TYR A 252 7.53 -7.24 7.48
CA TYR A 252 7.95 -7.48 6.10
C TYR A 252 8.73 -6.27 5.60
N HIS A 253 9.83 -6.52 4.89
CA HIS A 253 10.76 -5.49 4.45
C HIS A 253 10.27 -4.78 3.18
N GLY A 254 9.38 -3.80 3.36
CA GLY A 254 8.85 -2.96 2.28
C GLY A 254 7.63 -3.50 1.55
N GLU A 255 7.34 -4.81 1.67
CA GLU A 255 6.25 -5.43 0.93
C GLU A 255 4.88 -4.98 1.41
N ASN A 256 3.92 -5.01 0.48
CA ASN A 256 2.53 -4.66 0.74
C ASN A 256 1.67 -5.90 1.00
N TRP A 257 0.64 -5.69 1.78
CA TRP A 257 -0.50 -6.60 1.92
C TRP A 257 -1.55 -6.28 0.86
N TYR A 258 -2.44 -7.25 0.58
CA TYR A 258 -3.46 -7.07 -0.44
C TYR A 258 -4.84 -7.49 0.07
N ILE A 259 -5.86 -6.77 -0.37
CA ILE A 259 -7.22 -7.29 -0.45
C ILE A 259 -7.44 -7.76 -1.88
N GLU A 260 -7.71 -9.04 -2.05
CA GLU A 260 -8.13 -9.61 -3.32
C GLU A 260 -9.63 -9.86 -3.30
N ALA A 261 -10.30 -9.52 -4.39
CA ALA A 261 -11.71 -9.80 -4.56
C ALA A 261 -11.99 -10.38 -5.95
N GLN A 262 -12.91 -11.32 -5.98
CA GLN A 262 -13.43 -11.93 -7.19
C GLN A 262 -14.95 -11.88 -7.16
N VAL A 263 -15.56 -11.53 -8.27
CA VAL A 263 -17.02 -11.45 -8.41
C VAL A 263 -17.49 -12.12 -9.71
N ASP A 264 -18.66 -12.77 -9.59
CA ASP A 264 -19.43 -13.24 -10.73
C ASP A 264 -20.81 -12.56 -10.69
N SER A 265 -21.32 -12.19 -11.85
CA SER A 265 -22.62 -11.57 -12.04
C SER A 265 -23.23 -12.01 -13.35
N ASN A 266 -24.55 -12.06 -13.41
CA ASN A 266 -25.29 -12.27 -14.66
C ASN A 266 -26.28 -11.12 -14.87
N ILE A 267 -26.15 -10.42 -15.99
CA ILE A 267 -26.99 -9.27 -16.33
C ILE A 267 -27.53 -9.46 -17.73
N GLY A 268 -28.83 -9.65 -17.85
CA GLY A 268 -29.47 -9.84 -19.15
C GLY A 268 -28.89 -11.03 -19.95
N GLY A 269 -28.55 -12.11 -19.26
CA GLY A 269 -27.95 -13.32 -19.87
C GLY A 269 -26.46 -13.21 -20.18
N LYS A 270 -25.80 -12.09 -19.82
CA LYS A 270 -24.36 -11.90 -19.99
C LYS A 270 -23.64 -12.15 -18.66
N THR A 271 -22.70 -13.08 -18.68
CA THR A 271 -21.85 -13.36 -17.52
C THR A 271 -20.72 -12.34 -17.41
N ILE A 272 -20.59 -11.74 -16.25
CA ILE A 272 -19.51 -10.81 -15.90
C ILE A 272 -18.65 -11.50 -14.84
N LYS A 273 -17.37 -11.69 -15.16
CA LYS A 273 -16.35 -12.13 -14.20
C LYS A 273 -15.33 -11.03 -14.03
N ARG A 274 -15.02 -10.66 -12.79
CA ARG A 274 -13.99 -9.65 -12.49
C ARG A 274 -13.21 -10.04 -11.25
N GLN A 275 -11.92 -9.74 -11.29
CA GLN A 275 -11.01 -9.90 -10.17
C GLN A 275 -10.20 -8.61 -10.00
N ALA A 276 -10.05 -8.16 -8.77
CA ALA A 276 -9.24 -7.00 -8.44
C ALA A 276 -8.47 -7.23 -7.14
N HIS A 277 -7.33 -6.59 -7.01
CA HIS A 277 -6.60 -6.52 -5.75
C HIS A 277 -6.26 -5.07 -5.42
N SER A 278 -6.29 -4.72 -4.16
CA SER A 278 -5.89 -3.41 -3.65
C SER A 278 -4.77 -3.60 -2.64
N ALA A 279 -3.61 -3.03 -2.92
CA ALA A 279 -2.48 -3.05 -2.02
C ALA A 279 -2.69 -2.05 -0.88
N PHE A 280 -2.17 -2.37 0.30
CA PHE A 280 -2.06 -1.43 1.41
C PHE A 280 -0.77 -1.70 2.20
N SER A 281 -0.27 -0.67 2.87
CA SER A 281 0.87 -0.80 3.78
C SER A 281 0.38 -1.25 5.15
N TYR A 282 1.02 -2.28 5.71
CA TYR A 282 0.84 -2.71 7.10
C TYR A 282 2.15 -2.54 7.84
N THR A 283 2.09 -1.93 9.03
CA THR A 283 3.27 -1.56 9.82
C THR A 283 3.08 -2.01 11.26
N ILE A 284 4.13 -2.49 11.89
CA ILE A 284 4.17 -2.76 13.33
C ILE A 284 4.82 -1.55 14.00
N PRO A 285 4.16 -0.89 14.97
CA PRO A 285 4.70 0.30 15.64
C PRO A 285 5.84 -0.08 16.58
N SER A 286 7.03 -0.32 16.01
CA SER A 286 8.24 -0.79 16.70
C SER A 286 8.97 0.31 17.46
N ALA A 287 8.68 1.59 17.17
CA ALA A 287 9.22 2.73 17.87
C ALA A 287 8.29 3.95 17.73
N ALA A 288 8.40 4.90 18.65
CA ALA A 288 7.67 6.18 18.60
C ALA A 288 8.49 7.33 19.18
N VAL A 289 8.27 8.54 18.67
CA VAL A 289 8.77 9.78 19.27
C VAL A 289 7.83 10.18 20.40
N ARG A 290 8.35 10.31 21.62
CA ARG A 290 7.58 10.68 22.83
C ARG A 290 7.51 12.16 23.05
N SER A 291 8.63 12.84 22.86
CA SER A 291 8.72 14.27 23.04
C SER A 291 9.84 14.87 22.19
N ILE A 292 9.76 16.18 21.98
CA ILE A 292 10.85 16.97 21.40
C ILE A 292 11.10 18.14 22.34
N HIS A 293 12.36 18.52 22.52
CA HIS A 293 12.78 19.69 23.27
C HIS A 293 14.02 20.31 22.65
N GLN A 294 14.19 21.61 22.83
CA GLN A 294 15.40 22.34 22.49
C GLN A 294 16.49 22.03 23.52
N ILE A 295 17.72 21.82 23.07
CA ILE A 295 18.83 21.40 23.96
C ILE A 295 19.86 22.49 24.25
N ASP A 296 19.82 23.61 23.50
CA ASP A 296 20.76 24.70 23.71
C ASP A 296 20.03 26.06 23.51
N LYS A 297 20.00 26.90 24.55
CA LYS A 297 19.40 28.25 24.49
C LYS A 297 20.14 29.20 23.53
N ASN A 298 21.43 28.95 23.28
CA ASN A 298 22.24 29.75 22.36
C ASN A 298 22.13 29.27 20.91
N ASP A 299 21.57 28.05 20.68
CA ASP A 299 21.31 27.49 19.37
C ASP A 299 19.82 27.15 19.27
N PRO A 300 18.98 28.10 18.82
CA PRO A 300 17.52 27.98 18.83
C PRO A 300 17.00 26.92 17.86
N PHE A 301 17.85 26.39 16.97
CA PHE A 301 17.48 25.40 15.97
C PHE A 301 18.05 24.01 16.25
N ARG A 302 18.53 23.75 17.48
CA ARG A 302 19.07 22.46 17.91
C ARG A 302 18.15 21.77 18.92
N PHE A 303 17.75 20.53 18.59
CA PHE A 303 16.71 19.77 19.31
C PHE A 303 17.18 18.35 19.63
N SER A 304 16.50 17.76 20.63
CA SER A 304 16.54 16.33 20.90
C SER A 304 15.12 15.76 20.87
N ALA A 305 14.94 14.65 20.17
CA ALA A 305 13.73 13.83 20.19
C ALA A 305 13.94 12.64 21.13
N SER A 306 13.04 12.44 22.09
CA SER A 306 12.99 11.21 22.89
C SER A 306 12.27 10.15 22.12
N VAL A 307 12.94 9.03 21.81
CA VAL A 307 12.44 7.91 21.01
C VAL A 307 12.40 6.66 21.86
N ASP A 308 11.22 6.07 22.03
CA ASP A 308 11.07 4.75 22.61
C ASP A 308 11.07 3.67 21.52
N VAL A 309 11.80 2.57 21.75
CA VAL A 309 12.05 1.49 20.80
C VAL A 309 11.66 0.16 21.44
N ALA A 310 10.82 -0.63 20.74
CA ALA A 310 10.45 -1.98 21.13
C ALA A 310 11.26 -3.06 20.39
N THR A 311 11.72 -2.80 19.17
CA THR A 311 12.55 -3.71 18.37
C THR A 311 13.83 -3.02 17.96
N GLY A 312 15.00 -3.65 18.20
CA GLY A 312 16.30 -3.15 17.74
C GLY A 312 16.31 -3.09 16.20
N SER A 313 16.58 -1.91 15.65
CA SER A 313 16.61 -1.68 14.20
C SER A 313 17.33 -0.37 13.87
N ARG A 314 17.56 -0.11 12.59
CA ARG A 314 17.94 1.22 12.12
C ARG A 314 16.70 2.07 11.94
N TYR A 315 16.66 3.21 12.62
CA TYR A 315 15.57 4.19 12.53
C TYR A 315 16.03 5.48 11.87
N ALA A 316 15.17 6.08 11.07
CA ALA A 316 15.38 7.42 10.54
C ALA A 316 14.31 8.37 11.04
N LEU A 317 14.72 9.34 11.83
CA LEU A 317 13.88 10.46 12.25
C LEU A 317 13.94 11.55 11.17
N GLN A 318 12.79 11.94 10.64
CA GLN A 318 12.64 13.09 9.75
C GLN A 318 11.78 14.15 10.43
N VAL A 319 12.22 15.40 10.34
CA VAL A 319 11.53 16.56 10.93
C VAL A 319 11.59 17.73 9.95
N VAL A 320 10.52 18.51 9.86
CA VAL A 320 10.43 19.69 8.99
C VAL A 320 10.39 20.95 9.82
N LEU A 321 11.23 21.92 9.46
CA LEU A 321 11.15 23.30 9.92
C LEU A 321 10.15 24.08 9.06
N PHE A 322 9.25 24.78 9.70
CA PHE A 322 8.34 25.74 9.08
C PHE A 322 8.69 27.14 9.56
N ALA A 323 8.55 28.12 8.70
CA ALA A 323 8.75 29.53 8.99
C ALA A 323 7.67 30.37 8.34
N THR A 324 7.61 31.62 8.70
CA THR A 324 6.65 32.57 8.13
C THR A 324 7.26 33.30 6.93
N ASP A 325 6.57 33.31 5.81
CA ASP A 325 6.97 34.02 4.61
C ASP A 325 6.65 35.52 4.70
N LYS A 326 7.06 36.28 3.68
CA LYS A 326 6.81 37.74 3.60
C LYS A 326 5.33 38.13 3.54
N THR A 327 4.45 37.18 3.23
CA THR A 327 3.00 37.38 3.15
C THR A 327 2.28 36.94 4.42
N GLY A 328 3.00 36.43 5.43
CA GLY A 328 2.46 35.94 6.69
C GLY A 328 2.00 34.49 6.67
N ASN A 329 2.26 33.73 5.61
CA ASN A 329 1.92 32.33 5.54
C ASN A 329 3.02 31.45 6.15
N THR A 330 2.62 30.40 6.85
CA THR A 330 3.54 29.37 7.33
C THR A 330 3.87 28.41 6.20
N ILE A 331 5.15 28.31 5.85
CA ILE A 331 5.66 27.46 4.79
C ILE A 331 6.77 26.53 5.31
N PRO A 332 6.91 25.30 4.82
CA PRO A 332 8.05 24.44 5.14
C PRO A 332 9.30 24.95 4.40
N VAL A 333 10.42 25.05 5.12
CA VAL A 333 11.66 25.66 4.61
C VAL A 333 12.84 24.72 4.59
N GLU A 334 12.90 23.78 5.51
CA GLU A 334 13.97 22.79 5.61
C GLU A 334 13.44 21.48 6.17
N THR A 335 13.99 20.37 5.71
CA THR A 335 13.84 19.08 6.37
C THR A 335 15.19 18.57 6.83
N VAL A 336 15.22 17.96 8.00
CA VAL A 336 16.34 17.22 8.53
C VAL A 336 15.98 15.75 8.62
N GLN A 337 16.91 14.88 8.28
CA GLN A 337 16.81 13.43 8.49
C GLN A 337 18.01 12.93 9.27
N LYS A 338 17.76 12.14 10.32
CA LYS A 338 18.79 11.55 11.18
C LYS A 338 18.55 10.04 11.27
N GLY A 339 19.52 9.27 10.78
CA GLY A 339 19.47 7.81 10.79
C GLY A 339 20.43 7.24 11.83
N GLU A 340 19.93 6.40 12.74
CA GLU A 340 20.71 5.74 13.80
C GLU A 340 20.19 4.30 14.00
N TRP A 341 21.08 3.38 14.38
CA TRP A 341 20.69 2.08 14.88
C TRP A 341 20.37 2.20 16.38
N LEU A 342 19.15 1.83 16.79
CA LEU A 342 18.68 1.97 18.16
C LEU A 342 18.27 0.61 18.72
N ALA A 343 18.85 0.25 19.89
CA ALA A 343 18.46 -0.92 20.64
C ALA A 343 17.07 -0.73 21.29
N PRO A 344 16.40 -1.80 21.76
CA PRO A 344 15.20 -1.65 22.59
C PRO A 344 15.47 -0.77 23.82
N GLY A 345 14.54 0.15 24.12
CA GLY A 345 14.66 1.12 25.23
C GLY A 345 14.35 2.55 24.78
N SER A 346 14.72 3.54 25.64
CA SER A 346 14.52 4.96 25.35
C SER A 346 15.85 5.61 24.95
N HIS A 347 15.80 6.42 23.88
CA HIS A 347 16.97 7.06 23.27
C HIS A 347 16.71 8.54 23.00
N GLY A 348 17.77 9.35 23.05
CA GLY A 348 17.76 10.74 22.61
C GLY A 348 18.37 10.88 21.23
N VAL A 349 17.60 11.28 20.21
CA VAL A 349 18.08 11.53 18.86
C VAL A 349 18.23 13.04 18.65
N THR A 350 19.47 13.50 18.50
CA THR A 350 19.77 14.93 18.34
C THR A 350 19.78 15.32 16.86
N PHE A 351 19.14 16.46 16.56
CA PHE A 351 19.10 17.03 15.20
C PHE A 351 19.12 18.56 15.26
N SER A 352 19.53 19.20 14.17
CA SER A 352 19.55 20.66 14.05
C SER A 352 19.16 21.10 12.65
N PHE A 353 18.50 22.26 12.55
CA PHE A 353 18.27 22.94 11.28
C PHE A 353 19.38 23.97 11.03
N THR A 354 19.53 24.38 9.78
CA THR A 354 20.56 25.35 9.36
C THR A 354 20.11 26.77 9.69
N GLU A 355 20.80 27.43 10.63
CA GLU A 355 20.46 28.79 11.08
C GLU A 355 20.46 29.78 9.91
N GLU A 356 21.45 29.75 9.03
CA GLU A 356 21.53 30.65 7.85
C GLU A 356 20.29 30.52 6.95
N ARG A 357 19.68 29.33 6.89
CA ARG A 357 18.46 29.09 6.12
C ARG A 357 17.23 29.59 6.83
N ALA A 358 17.12 29.33 8.13
CA ALA A 358 16.02 29.85 8.96
C ALA A 358 15.96 31.37 8.90
N ASN A 359 17.11 32.07 8.96
CA ASN A 359 17.24 33.51 8.93
C ASN A 359 16.85 34.18 7.58
N GLN A 360 16.61 33.41 6.52
CA GLN A 360 16.03 33.92 5.26
C GLN A 360 14.51 34.14 5.35
N PHE A 361 13.88 33.69 6.42
CA PHE A 361 12.44 33.78 6.71
C PHE A 361 12.19 34.52 8.02
N HIS A 362 10.93 34.60 8.42
CA HIS A 362 10.52 35.32 9.62
C HIS A 362 9.94 34.39 10.68
N ALA A 363 10.08 34.77 11.96
CA ALA A 363 9.32 34.15 13.04
C ALA A 363 7.80 34.45 12.87
N PRO A 364 6.90 33.60 13.41
CA PRO A 364 7.22 32.44 14.25
C PRO A 364 7.71 31.24 13.45
N TYR A 365 8.58 30.45 14.09
CA TYR A 365 9.08 29.17 13.56
C TYR A 365 8.36 28.01 14.24
N PHE A 366 8.20 26.89 13.47
CA PHE A 366 7.56 25.68 13.96
C PHE A 366 8.35 24.45 13.53
N VAL A 367 8.28 23.42 14.37
CA VAL A 367 8.75 22.06 14.07
C VAL A 367 7.52 21.19 13.80
N GLY A 368 7.54 20.39 12.75
CA GLY A 368 6.39 19.54 12.41
C GLY A 368 6.70 18.49 11.36
N ALA A 369 5.68 17.83 10.84
CA ALA A 369 5.80 16.71 9.91
C ALA A 369 6.86 15.70 10.40
N ILE A 370 6.75 15.32 11.68
CA ILE A 370 7.68 14.40 12.36
C ILE A 370 7.35 12.99 11.91
N GLN A 371 8.32 12.29 11.35
CA GLN A 371 8.19 10.92 10.90
C GLN A 371 9.37 10.08 11.43
N LEU A 372 9.07 8.91 11.98
CA LEU A 372 10.07 7.91 12.32
C LEU A 372 9.87 6.69 11.44
N THR A 373 10.87 6.37 10.63
CA THR A 373 10.88 5.23 9.71
C THR A 373 11.75 4.12 10.29
N ASP A 374 11.21 2.91 10.37
CA ASP A 374 11.94 1.68 10.69
C ASP A 374 12.48 1.05 9.41
N TYR A 375 13.79 0.96 9.27
CA TYR A 375 14.44 0.38 8.10
C TYR A 375 14.34 -1.15 8.06
N GLY A 376 14.11 -1.81 9.19
CA GLY A 376 13.77 -3.23 9.21
C GLY A 376 12.46 -3.53 8.47
N GLN A 377 11.49 -2.62 8.55
CA GLN A 377 10.22 -2.70 7.83
C GLN A 377 10.20 -1.87 6.52
N LEU A 378 11.14 -0.94 6.31
CA LEU A 378 11.13 0.11 5.27
C LEU A 378 9.82 0.90 5.26
N LYS A 379 9.29 1.20 6.44
CA LYS A 379 7.98 1.85 6.61
C LYS A 379 8.00 2.85 7.76
N PRO A 380 7.21 3.94 7.67
CA PRO A 380 7.01 4.82 8.81
C PRO A 380 6.25 4.11 9.92
N VAL A 381 6.81 4.11 11.12
CA VAL A 381 6.23 3.50 12.33
C VAL A 381 5.59 4.53 13.26
N PHE A 382 5.96 5.81 13.10
CA PHE A 382 5.36 6.94 13.81
C PHE A 382 5.26 8.14 12.87
N GLU A 383 4.13 8.86 12.94
CA GLU A 383 3.89 10.09 12.19
C GLU A 383 3.11 11.10 13.05
N TYR A 384 3.57 12.37 13.03
CA TYR A 384 2.89 13.48 13.66
C TYR A 384 2.93 14.70 12.73
N ASN A 385 1.75 15.09 12.23
CA ASN A 385 1.63 16.09 11.16
C ASN A 385 1.26 17.51 11.65
N GLN A 386 1.10 17.68 12.97
CA GLN A 386 0.84 19.02 13.51
C GLN A 386 2.15 19.81 13.66
N GLN A 387 2.03 21.12 13.67
CA GLN A 387 3.14 22.04 13.88
C GLN A 387 3.20 22.42 15.38
N ILE A 388 4.39 22.45 15.91
CA ILE A 388 4.72 22.84 17.30
C ILE A 388 5.57 24.10 17.22
N ALA A 389 5.15 25.19 17.83
CA ALA A 389 5.93 26.43 17.85
C ALA A 389 7.23 26.22 18.64
N ILE A 390 8.37 26.72 18.11
CA ILE A 390 9.69 26.47 18.71
C ILE A 390 9.74 26.99 20.15
N HIS A 391 9.11 28.13 20.49
CA HIS A 391 9.06 28.66 21.86
C HIS A 391 8.37 27.69 22.85
N GLN A 392 7.56 26.72 22.39
CA GLN A 392 6.97 25.67 23.25
C GLN A 392 7.95 24.53 23.54
N LEU A 393 9.05 24.46 22.78
CA LEU A 393 10.10 23.44 22.90
C LEU A 393 11.28 23.92 23.75
N GLU A 394 11.31 25.22 24.13
CA GLU A 394 12.34 25.83 24.96
C GLU A 394 12.28 25.24 26.36
N GLN A 395 13.44 24.84 26.89
CA GLN A 395 13.62 24.53 28.31
C GLN A 395 13.94 25.84 29.02
N GLU A 396 13.21 26.18 30.10
CA GLU A 396 13.53 27.32 31.00
C GLU A 396 14.84 27.15 31.77
#